data_985b54a1d5e90bf95a6604aec643e0f1
#
_entry.id   985b54a1d5e90bf95a6604aec643e0f1
#
_cell.length_a   1.000
_cell.length_b   1.000
_cell.length_c   1.000
_cell.angle_alpha   90.00
_cell.angle_beta   90.00
_cell.angle_gamma   90.00
#
_symmetry.space_group_name_H-M   'P 1'
#
loop_
_entity.id
_entity.type
_entity.pdbx_description
1 polymer ?
#
loop_
_entity_poly.entity_id
_entity_poly.type
_entity_poly.pdbx_seq_one_letter_code
_entity_poly.pdbx_strand_id
1 'polypeptide(L)'
;MIMNLGTNFLLGKISFVSDSVTSILQLALSLDYAVIFCNRYKEEHQTLPIREAVIVSLSKAIPEIGASSLTTVGGLVAMMFMQFRIGSDMAICLVKSILFALLSVFVVMPGLLMLFGPLMDRTEHRNFVPKIPFVGKFAYKTRFVVPVLFVIAIVIAFPLSQRCPYAYGESSLETPVQNETQIAKNMIRDNFSSTNMLALMVPAGDYEKEAAILSDLG
;
A
#
# COMPACT_ATOMS: atom_id res chain seq x y z
N MET A 1 -1.06 -13.97 2.49
CA MET A 1 -0.22 -13.66 1.33
C MET A 1 -0.31 -14.74 0.25
N ILE A 2 0.04 -16.00 0.51
CA ILE A 2 -0.01 -17.10 -0.47
C ILE A 2 -1.39 -17.25 -1.12
N MET A 3 -2.48 -17.23 -0.35
CA MET A 3 -3.84 -17.27 -0.89
C MET A 3 -4.17 -16.12 -1.81
N ASN A 4 -3.66 -14.91 -1.50
CA ASN A 4 -3.85 -13.75 -2.34
C ASN A 4 -3.10 -13.88 -3.67
N LEU A 5 -1.84 -14.31 -3.64
CA LEU A 5 -1.05 -14.58 -4.84
C LEU A 5 -1.68 -15.69 -5.69
N GLY A 6 -2.10 -16.80 -5.08
CA GLY A 6 -2.77 -17.89 -5.78
C GLY A 6 -4.06 -17.49 -6.49
N THR A 7 -4.85 -16.59 -5.88
CA THR A 7 -6.09 -16.09 -6.49
C THR A 7 -5.85 -15.02 -7.57
N ASN A 8 -4.62 -14.53 -7.74
CA ASN A 8 -4.27 -13.65 -8.86
C ASN A 8 -4.44 -14.34 -10.21
N PHE A 9 -4.32 -15.67 -10.25
CA PHE A 9 -4.61 -16.46 -11.45
C PHE A 9 -6.02 -16.22 -12.01
N LEU A 10 -7.01 -15.96 -11.16
CA LEU A 10 -8.39 -15.68 -11.58
C LEU A 10 -8.55 -14.30 -12.26
N LEU A 11 -7.62 -13.40 -12.02
CA LEU A 11 -7.64 -12.03 -12.58
C LEU A 11 -6.94 -11.93 -13.95
N GLY A 12 -6.28 -13.01 -14.40
CA GLY A 12 -5.58 -13.06 -15.68
C GLY A 12 -4.21 -12.38 -15.64
N LYS A 13 -3.96 -11.43 -16.54
CA LYS A 13 -2.66 -10.72 -16.62
C LYS A 13 -2.64 -9.55 -15.66
N ILE A 14 -1.77 -9.62 -14.66
CA ILE A 14 -1.55 -8.54 -13.66
C ILE A 14 -0.15 -7.96 -13.90
N SER A 15 -0.03 -6.63 -13.72
CA SER A 15 1.26 -5.96 -13.75
C SER A 15 2.15 -6.43 -12.60
N PHE A 16 3.45 -6.63 -12.85
CA PHE A 16 4.41 -7.01 -11.80
C PHE A 16 4.49 -5.93 -10.70
N VAL A 17 4.27 -4.67 -11.05
CA VAL A 17 4.22 -3.55 -10.09
C VAL A 17 3.04 -3.72 -9.14
N SER A 18 1.86 -4.06 -9.69
CA SER A 18 0.65 -4.32 -8.89
C SER A 18 0.86 -5.49 -7.93
N ASP A 19 1.51 -6.56 -8.36
CA ASP A 19 1.80 -7.73 -7.53
C ASP A 19 2.77 -7.40 -6.39
N SER A 20 3.86 -6.68 -6.69
CA SER A 20 4.87 -6.28 -5.70
C SER A 20 4.29 -5.33 -4.64
N VAL A 21 3.60 -4.29 -5.07
CA VAL A 21 2.97 -3.31 -4.16
C VAL A 21 1.90 -3.97 -3.30
N THR A 22 1.08 -4.83 -3.89
CA THR A 22 0.03 -5.56 -3.19
C THR A 22 0.60 -6.46 -2.10
N SER A 23 1.69 -7.15 -2.38
CA SER A 23 2.33 -8.04 -1.41
C SER A 23 2.88 -7.28 -0.20
N ILE A 24 3.56 -6.17 -0.43
CA ILE A 24 4.11 -5.32 0.64
C ILE A 24 2.99 -4.70 1.48
N LEU A 25 1.98 -4.11 0.82
CA LEU A 25 0.89 -3.44 1.50
C LEU A 25 0.02 -4.43 2.28
N GLN A 26 -0.23 -5.61 1.74
CA GLN A 26 -0.96 -6.67 2.45
C GLN A 26 -0.25 -7.09 3.73
N LEU A 27 1.08 -7.24 3.69
CA LEU A 27 1.85 -7.58 4.88
C LEU A 27 1.73 -6.49 5.94
N ALA A 28 1.92 -5.22 5.55
CA ALA A 28 1.81 -4.07 6.44
C ALA A 28 0.42 -3.99 7.10
N LEU A 29 -0.65 -4.02 6.30
CA LEU A 29 -2.03 -3.93 6.80
C LEU A 29 -2.40 -5.12 7.68
N SER A 30 -1.95 -6.33 7.35
CA SER A 30 -2.22 -7.51 8.18
C SER A 30 -1.57 -7.39 9.55
N LEU A 31 -0.35 -6.83 9.62
CA LEU A 31 0.34 -6.57 10.89
C LEU A 31 -0.39 -5.50 11.70
N ASP A 32 -0.80 -4.40 11.08
CA ASP A 32 -1.53 -3.33 11.76
C ASP A 32 -2.83 -3.84 12.38
N TYR A 33 -3.61 -4.60 11.63
CA TYR A 33 -4.87 -5.18 12.13
C TYR A 33 -4.62 -6.20 13.25
N ALA A 34 -3.58 -7.02 13.11
CA ALA A 34 -3.19 -7.95 14.15
C ALA A 34 -2.77 -7.25 15.44
N VAL A 35 -2.01 -6.16 15.34
CA VAL A 35 -1.57 -5.36 16.49
C VAL A 35 -2.77 -4.71 17.22
N ILE A 36 -3.72 -4.12 16.46
CA ILE A 36 -4.94 -3.55 17.04
C ILE A 36 -5.71 -4.62 17.82
N PHE A 37 -5.90 -5.80 17.22
CA PHE A 37 -6.60 -6.89 17.88
C PHE A 37 -5.86 -7.42 19.11
N CYS A 38 -4.53 -7.60 19.03
CA CYS A 38 -3.71 -8.00 20.17
C CYS A 38 -3.75 -6.98 21.32
N ASN A 39 -3.75 -5.69 21.02
CA ASN A 39 -3.85 -4.66 22.06
C ASN A 39 -5.20 -4.72 22.75
N ARG A 40 -6.29 -4.90 22.02
CA ARG A 40 -7.62 -5.10 22.61
C ARG A 40 -7.68 -6.37 23.46
N TYR A 41 -7.10 -7.47 22.98
CA TYR A 41 -7.00 -8.69 23.78
C TYR A 41 -6.23 -8.46 25.09
N LYS A 42 -5.11 -7.77 25.06
CA LYS A 42 -4.34 -7.44 26.26
C LYS A 42 -5.13 -6.62 27.29
N GLU A 43 -5.91 -5.65 26.81
CA GLU A 43 -6.77 -4.84 27.68
C GLU A 43 -7.83 -5.69 28.38
N GLU A 44 -8.54 -6.53 27.63
CA GLU A 44 -9.61 -7.37 28.16
C GLU A 44 -9.10 -8.52 29.02
N HIS A 45 -7.93 -9.07 28.68
CA HIS A 45 -7.34 -10.20 29.41
C HIS A 45 -6.85 -9.83 30.82
N GLN A 46 -6.69 -8.55 31.12
CA GLN A 46 -6.39 -8.12 32.52
C GLN A 46 -7.52 -8.43 33.50
N THR A 47 -8.75 -8.56 33.02
CA THR A 47 -9.95 -8.75 33.84
C THR A 47 -10.72 -10.03 33.54
N LEU A 48 -10.52 -10.60 32.34
CA LEU A 48 -11.28 -11.76 31.85
C LEU A 48 -10.38 -12.96 31.54
N PRO A 49 -10.90 -14.18 31.70
CA PRO A 49 -10.19 -15.38 31.27
C PRO A 49 -9.97 -15.38 29.75
N ILE A 50 -8.94 -16.09 29.25
CA ILE A 50 -8.46 -16.08 27.87
C ILE A 50 -9.61 -16.17 26.86
N ARG A 51 -10.54 -17.13 27.02
CA ARG A 51 -11.62 -17.36 26.08
C ARG A 51 -12.59 -16.18 25.98
N GLU A 52 -12.97 -15.62 27.13
CA GLU A 52 -13.88 -14.47 27.17
C GLU A 52 -13.20 -13.20 26.67
N ALA A 53 -11.92 -13.00 27.07
CA ALA A 53 -11.11 -11.89 26.58
C ALA A 53 -11.00 -11.89 25.06
N VAL A 54 -10.79 -13.05 24.42
CA VAL A 54 -10.75 -13.16 22.94
C VAL A 54 -12.08 -12.80 22.32
N ILE A 55 -13.19 -13.28 22.86
CA ILE A 55 -14.55 -13.02 22.31
C ILE A 55 -14.87 -11.51 22.41
N VAL A 56 -14.65 -10.92 23.58
CA VAL A 56 -14.94 -9.51 23.83
C VAL A 56 -14.02 -8.60 22.98
N SER A 57 -12.72 -8.92 22.92
CA SER A 57 -11.77 -8.17 22.12
C SER A 57 -12.10 -8.25 20.62
N LEU A 58 -12.53 -9.42 20.12
CA LEU A 58 -12.96 -9.57 18.72
C LEU A 58 -14.18 -8.70 18.43
N SER A 59 -15.19 -8.72 19.30
CA SER A 59 -16.40 -7.90 19.15
C SER A 59 -16.08 -6.39 19.12
N LYS A 60 -15.08 -5.94 19.86
CA LYS A 60 -14.64 -4.54 19.87
C LYS A 60 -13.73 -4.20 18.69
N ALA A 61 -12.86 -5.13 18.29
CA ALA A 61 -11.91 -4.91 17.19
C ALA A 61 -12.57 -4.90 15.81
N ILE A 62 -13.63 -5.70 15.60
CA ILE A 62 -14.34 -5.76 14.30
C ILE A 62 -14.80 -4.38 13.82
N PRO A 63 -15.53 -3.56 14.59
CA PRO A 63 -15.96 -2.25 14.12
C PRO A 63 -14.78 -1.28 13.91
N GLU A 64 -13.75 -1.32 14.74
CA GLU A 64 -12.58 -0.45 14.61
C GLU A 64 -11.78 -0.75 13.34
N ILE A 65 -11.39 -2.01 13.17
CA ILE A 65 -10.64 -2.47 11.99
C ILE A 65 -11.52 -2.37 10.74
N GLY A 66 -12.81 -2.70 10.85
CA GLY A 66 -13.76 -2.61 9.75
C GLY A 66 -13.95 -1.18 9.24
N ALA A 67 -14.11 -0.21 10.12
CA ALA A 67 -14.25 1.19 9.72
C ALA A 67 -12.98 1.71 9.03
N SER A 68 -11.79 1.39 9.57
CA SER A 68 -10.51 1.77 8.97
C SER A 68 -10.33 1.13 7.60
N SER A 69 -10.56 -0.18 7.49
CA SER A 69 -10.42 -0.89 6.22
C SER A 69 -11.43 -0.44 5.17
N LEU A 70 -12.66 -0.10 5.57
CA LEU A 70 -13.68 0.43 4.65
C LEU A 70 -13.25 1.77 4.05
N THR A 71 -12.64 2.64 4.84
CA THR A 71 -12.08 3.91 4.36
C THR A 71 -10.97 3.67 3.34
N THR A 72 -10.07 2.73 3.61
CA THR A 72 -8.98 2.36 2.69
C THR A 72 -9.54 1.76 1.40
N VAL A 73 -10.49 0.83 1.49
CA VAL A 73 -11.18 0.25 0.33
C VAL A 73 -11.89 1.33 -0.48
N GLY A 74 -12.55 2.29 0.16
CA GLY A 74 -13.19 3.41 -0.51
C GLY A 74 -12.20 4.24 -1.34
N GLY A 75 -11.02 4.53 -0.80
CA GLY A 75 -9.94 5.20 -1.54
C GLY A 75 -9.41 4.38 -2.71
N LEU A 76 -9.27 3.06 -2.54
CA LEU A 76 -8.83 2.16 -3.61
C LEU A 76 -9.90 2.00 -4.70
N VAL A 77 -11.18 1.97 -4.35
CA VAL A 77 -12.27 1.97 -5.32
C VAL A 77 -12.26 3.24 -6.16
N ALA A 78 -11.90 4.40 -5.58
CA ALA A 78 -11.72 5.62 -6.35
C ALA A 78 -10.60 5.49 -7.41
N MET A 79 -9.55 4.71 -7.16
CA MET A 79 -8.51 4.42 -8.17
C MET A 79 -9.04 3.61 -9.37
N MET A 80 -10.13 2.85 -9.22
CA MET A 80 -10.71 2.11 -10.35
C MET A 80 -11.29 3.02 -11.44
N PHE A 81 -11.59 4.28 -11.08
CA PHE A 81 -12.08 5.29 -12.04
C PHE A 81 -10.96 6.02 -12.77
N MET A 82 -9.68 5.68 -12.50
CA MET A 82 -8.56 6.24 -13.25
C MET A 82 -8.59 5.74 -14.70
N GLN A 83 -8.21 6.62 -15.63
CA GLN A 83 -8.14 6.29 -17.07
C GLN A 83 -6.99 5.32 -17.41
N PHE A 84 -6.00 5.19 -16.50
CA PHE A 84 -4.87 4.28 -16.69
C PHE A 84 -5.22 2.87 -16.23
N ARG A 85 -5.01 1.88 -17.08
CA ARG A 85 -5.28 0.47 -16.79
C ARG A 85 -4.54 -0.04 -15.56
N ILE A 86 -3.32 0.45 -15.30
CA ILE A 86 -2.53 0.11 -14.11
C ILE A 86 -3.27 0.49 -12.82
N GLY A 87 -3.99 1.61 -12.80
CA GLY A 87 -4.76 2.06 -11.64
C GLY A 87 -5.86 1.07 -11.25
N SER A 88 -6.64 0.60 -12.22
CA SER A 88 -7.70 -0.38 -11.96
C SER A 88 -7.15 -1.76 -11.57
N ASP A 89 -6.07 -2.23 -12.21
CA ASP A 89 -5.41 -3.49 -11.84
C ASP A 89 -4.89 -3.45 -10.39
N MET A 90 -4.20 -2.37 -10.02
CA MET A 90 -3.73 -2.17 -8.64
C MET A 90 -4.89 -2.13 -7.64
N ALA A 91 -5.95 -1.37 -7.95
CA ALA A 91 -7.08 -1.22 -7.07
C ALA A 91 -7.75 -2.57 -6.76
N ILE A 92 -8.02 -3.38 -7.78
CA ILE A 92 -8.62 -4.71 -7.62
C ILE A 92 -7.73 -5.63 -6.78
N CYS A 93 -6.42 -5.68 -7.08
CA CYS A 93 -5.48 -6.49 -6.34
C CYS A 93 -5.38 -6.07 -4.87
N LEU A 94 -5.36 -4.76 -4.60
CA LEU A 94 -5.25 -4.22 -3.25
C LEU A 94 -6.54 -4.42 -2.44
N VAL A 95 -7.71 -4.17 -3.02
CA VAL A 95 -9.00 -4.42 -2.35
C VAL A 95 -9.11 -5.89 -1.97
N LYS A 96 -8.80 -6.80 -2.91
CA LYS A 96 -8.78 -8.24 -2.63
C LYS A 96 -7.82 -8.59 -1.49
N SER A 97 -6.63 -7.99 -1.47
CA SER A 97 -5.63 -8.25 -0.43
C SER A 97 -6.07 -7.77 0.95
N ILE A 98 -6.78 -6.65 1.03
CA ILE A 98 -7.36 -6.15 2.30
C ILE A 98 -8.42 -7.13 2.80
N LEU A 99 -9.30 -7.63 1.93
CA LEU A 99 -10.31 -8.62 2.33
C LEU A 99 -9.67 -9.90 2.87
N PHE A 100 -8.62 -10.40 2.23
CA PHE A 100 -7.87 -11.55 2.75
C PHE A 100 -7.14 -11.25 4.07
N ALA A 101 -6.62 -10.04 4.25
CA ALA A 101 -6.00 -9.63 5.50
C ALA A 101 -7.03 -9.61 6.65
N LEU A 102 -8.20 -9.02 6.42
CA LEU A 102 -9.31 -8.99 7.38
C LEU A 102 -9.77 -10.40 7.74
N LEU A 103 -10.01 -11.24 6.74
CA LEU A 103 -10.41 -12.63 6.95
C LEU A 103 -9.38 -13.38 7.80
N SER A 104 -8.10 -13.21 7.47
CA SER A 104 -7.00 -13.84 8.21
C SER A 104 -6.97 -13.38 9.67
N VAL A 105 -7.09 -12.07 9.92
CA VAL A 105 -7.06 -11.54 11.28
C VAL A 105 -8.28 -11.97 12.09
N PHE A 106 -9.48 -11.92 11.52
CA PHE A 106 -10.69 -12.26 12.27
C PHE A 106 -10.90 -13.76 12.49
N VAL A 107 -10.32 -14.61 11.63
CA VAL A 107 -10.48 -16.07 11.73
C VAL A 107 -9.28 -16.73 12.39
N VAL A 108 -8.07 -16.37 11.97
CA VAL A 108 -6.85 -17.07 12.43
C VAL A 108 -6.37 -16.52 13.77
N MET A 109 -6.39 -15.19 13.96
CA MET A 109 -5.86 -14.59 15.18
C MET A 109 -6.58 -15.02 16.48
N PRO A 110 -7.92 -15.11 16.53
CA PRO A 110 -8.59 -15.63 17.72
C PRO A 110 -8.14 -17.04 18.10
N GLY A 111 -8.01 -17.90 17.07
CA GLY A 111 -7.51 -19.27 17.28
C GLY A 111 -6.07 -19.30 17.83
N LEU A 112 -5.20 -18.46 17.27
CA LEU A 112 -3.81 -18.34 17.74
C LEU A 112 -3.75 -17.80 19.18
N LEU A 113 -4.54 -16.79 19.51
CA LEU A 113 -4.58 -16.24 20.87
C LEU A 113 -5.09 -17.27 21.88
N MET A 114 -6.10 -18.07 21.53
CA MET A 114 -6.58 -19.16 22.42
C MET A 114 -5.51 -20.25 22.61
N LEU A 115 -4.75 -20.56 21.56
CA LEU A 115 -3.71 -21.59 21.60
C LEU A 115 -2.46 -21.13 22.35
N PHE A 116 -2.00 -19.92 22.08
CA PHE A 116 -0.77 -19.37 22.64
C PHE A 116 -0.96 -18.48 23.87
N GLY A 117 -2.20 -18.16 24.24
CA GLY A 117 -2.52 -17.34 25.43
C GLY A 117 -1.82 -17.83 26.70
N PRO A 118 -1.91 -19.13 27.04
CA PRO A 118 -1.24 -19.66 28.23
C PRO A 118 0.30 -19.54 28.19
N LEU A 119 0.90 -19.56 26.99
CA LEU A 119 2.33 -19.33 26.81
C LEU A 119 2.67 -17.84 26.99
N MET A 120 1.82 -16.95 26.50
CA MET A 120 2.00 -15.51 26.62
C MET A 120 1.99 -15.09 28.11
N ASP A 121 1.10 -15.66 28.92
CA ASP A 121 1.03 -15.41 30.36
C ASP A 121 2.30 -15.85 31.09
N ARG A 122 2.92 -16.96 30.63
CA ARG A 122 4.18 -17.44 31.24
C ARG A 122 5.40 -16.63 30.85
N THR A 123 5.33 -15.92 29.72
CA THR A 123 6.43 -15.13 29.18
C THR A 123 6.18 -13.63 29.32
N GLU A 124 5.30 -13.22 30.24
CA GLU A 124 4.97 -11.82 30.46
C GLU A 124 6.23 -11.00 30.82
N HIS A 125 6.68 -10.21 29.86
CA HIS A 125 7.82 -9.34 30.00
C HIS A 125 7.36 -7.92 30.30
N ARG A 126 8.14 -7.24 31.16
CA ARG A 126 7.94 -5.82 31.49
C ARG A 126 7.76 -5.00 30.20
N ASN A 127 6.69 -4.20 30.15
CA ASN A 127 6.40 -3.34 28.99
C ASN A 127 7.63 -2.48 28.65
N PHE A 128 8.20 -2.72 27.47
CA PHE A 128 9.38 -2.01 26.97
C PHE A 128 9.04 -0.57 26.56
N VAL A 129 7.76 -0.29 26.29
CA VAL A 129 7.29 1.05 25.93
C VAL A 129 7.00 1.83 27.21
N PRO A 130 7.82 2.83 27.54
CA PRO A 130 7.57 3.66 28.72
C PRO A 130 6.27 4.45 28.53
N LYS A 131 5.50 4.57 29.60
CA LYS A 131 4.36 5.49 29.62
C LYS A 131 4.92 6.91 29.48
N ILE A 132 4.66 7.58 28.38
CA ILE A 132 5.15 8.93 28.09
C ILE A 132 3.99 9.94 28.29
N PRO A 133 3.69 10.34 29.52
CA PRO A 133 2.59 11.28 29.81
C PRO A 133 2.87 12.68 29.26
N PHE A 134 4.13 12.98 28.96
CA PHE A 134 4.54 14.25 28.36
C PHE A 134 3.92 14.45 26.96
N VAL A 135 3.87 13.41 26.13
CA VAL A 135 3.31 13.50 24.76
C VAL A 135 1.82 13.88 24.81
N GLY A 136 1.06 13.27 25.72
CA GLY A 136 -0.36 13.60 25.90
C GLY A 136 -0.57 15.05 26.36
N LYS A 137 0.22 15.52 27.33
CA LYS A 137 0.16 16.92 27.78
C LYS A 137 0.59 17.91 26.69
N PHE A 138 1.62 17.57 25.93
CA PHE A 138 2.07 18.38 24.79
C PHE A 138 1.00 18.45 23.70
N ALA A 139 0.44 17.31 23.29
CA ALA A 139 -0.64 17.26 22.30
C ALA A 139 -1.87 18.08 22.74
N TYR A 140 -2.25 18.00 24.00
CA TYR A 140 -3.35 18.80 24.52
C TYR A 140 -3.06 20.30 24.52
N LYS A 141 -1.84 20.70 24.89
CA LYS A 141 -1.42 22.12 24.90
C LYS A 141 -1.36 22.70 23.50
N THR A 142 -0.95 21.90 22.51
CA THR A 142 -0.76 22.35 21.11
C THR A 142 -1.94 22.03 20.19
N ARG A 143 -3.08 21.60 20.78
CA ARG A 143 -4.27 21.13 20.02
C ARG A 143 -4.82 22.11 18.98
N PHE A 144 -4.60 23.39 19.13
CA PHE A 144 -5.01 24.42 18.17
C PHE A 144 -3.89 24.85 17.24
N VAL A 145 -2.65 24.85 17.73
CA VAL A 145 -1.47 25.30 16.96
C VAL A 145 -1.08 24.28 15.90
N VAL A 146 -1.08 23.00 16.26
CA VAL A 146 -0.68 21.92 15.33
C VAL A 146 -1.59 21.83 14.11
N PRO A 147 -2.94 21.85 14.21
CA PRO A 147 -3.81 21.83 13.03
C PRO A 147 -3.60 23.04 12.11
N VAL A 148 -3.44 24.23 12.69
CA VAL A 148 -3.20 25.46 11.91
C VAL A 148 -1.86 25.35 11.14
N LEU A 149 -0.79 24.90 11.81
CA LEU A 149 0.51 24.70 11.18
C LEU A 149 0.42 23.66 10.08
N PHE A 150 -0.36 22.59 10.28
CA PHE A 150 -0.58 21.54 9.28
C PHE A 150 -1.32 22.06 8.06
N VAL A 151 -2.36 22.90 8.25
CA VAL A 151 -3.07 23.54 7.13
C VAL A 151 -2.13 24.46 6.34
N ILE A 152 -1.29 25.24 7.01
CA ILE A 152 -0.28 26.09 6.35
C ILE A 152 0.69 25.21 5.53
N ALA A 153 1.15 24.12 6.11
CA ALA A 153 2.02 23.17 5.42
C ALA A 153 1.37 22.58 4.15
N ILE A 154 0.07 22.24 4.21
CA ILE A 154 -0.69 21.75 3.05
C ILE A 154 -0.79 22.84 1.97
N VAL A 155 -1.10 24.08 2.35
CA VAL A 155 -1.21 25.20 1.42
C VAL A 155 0.12 25.47 0.70
N ILE A 156 1.24 25.32 1.39
CA ILE A 156 2.58 25.46 0.79
C ILE A 156 2.93 24.22 -0.07
N ALA A 157 2.61 23.02 0.39
CA ALA A 157 2.92 21.79 -0.32
C ALA A 157 2.14 21.63 -1.63
N PHE A 158 0.92 22.15 -1.69
CA PHE A 158 0.06 22.04 -2.87
C PHE A 158 0.70 22.62 -4.15
N PRO A 159 1.15 23.90 -4.19
CA PRO A 159 1.82 24.42 -5.39
C PRO A 159 3.18 23.77 -5.67
N LEU A 160 3.90 23.30 -4.64
CA LEU A 160 5.14 22.57 -4.85
C LEU A 160 4.89 21.21 -5.51
N SER A 161 3.81 20.52 -5.14
CA SER A 161 3.41 19.25 -5.76
C SER A 161 3.10 19.41 -7.25
N GLN A 162 2.50 20.54 -7.67
CA GLN A 162 2.21 20.82 -9.08
C GLN A 162 3.47 21.07 -9.92
N ARG A 163 4.58 21.43 -9.28
CA ARG A 163 5.87 21.68 -9.97
C ARG A 163 6.80 20.46 -9.97
N CYS A 164 6.36 19.34 -9.39
CA CYS A 164 7.18 18.13 -9.36
C CYS A 164 7.28 17.54 -10.78
N PRO A 165 8.49 17.40 -11.36
CA PRO A 165 8.66 16.73 -12.64
C PRO A 165 8.42 15.23 -12.46
N TYR A 166 7.39 14.71 -13.11
CA TYR A 166 7.12 13.27 -13.10
C TYR A 166 7.94 12.59 -14.20
N ALA A 167 8.71 11.56 -13.82
CA ALA A 167 9.42 10.72 -14.77
C ALA A 167 8.49 9.62 -15.28
N TYR A 168 8.12 9.68 -16.55
CA TYR A 168 7.19 8.73 -17.19
C TYR A 168 7.88 7.60 -17.96
N GLY A 169 9.22 7.62 -18.08
CA GLY A 169 9.96 6.65 -18.88
C GLY A 169 10.69 5.63 -18.01
N GLU A 170 10.75 4.40 -18.50
CA GLU A 170 11.53 3.32 -17.86
C GLU A 170 13.04 3.66 -17.79
N SER A 171 13.52 4.51 -18.70
CA SER A 171 14.86 5.06 -18.72
C SER A 171 15.17 6.03 -17.58
N SER A 172 14.13 6.58 -16.92
CA SER A 172 14.27 7.51 -15.79
C SER A 172 14.22 6.79 -14.42
N LEU A 173 13.91 5.49 -14.40
CA LEU A 173 13.89 4.66 -13.21
C LEU A 173 15.26 4.01 -13.02
N GLU A 174 16.24 4.79 -12.56
CA GLU A 174 17.54 4.25 -12.19
C GLU A 174 17.44 3.49 -10.86
N THR A 175 17.85 2.23 -10.85
CA THR A 175 17.93 1.46 -9.61
C THR A 175 19.18 1.87 -8.84
N PRO A 176 19.14 1.94 -7.49
CA PRO A 176 20.30 2.33 -6.68
C PRO A 176 21.46 1.33 -6.79
N VAL A 177 21.22 0.11 -7.23
CA VAL A 177 22.25 -0.89 -7.52
C VAL A 177 22.27 -1.13 -9.03
N GLN A 178 23.36 -0.76 -9.67
CA GLN A 178 23.53 -0.97 -11.10
C GLN A 178 23.77 -2.46 -11.39
N ASN A 179 22.81 -3.07 -12.09
CA ASN A 179 22.96 -4.40 -12.65
C ASN A 179 23.77 -4.35 -13.96
N GLU A 180 24.39 -5.48 -14.37
CA GLU A 180 25.16 -5.59 -15.62
C GLU A 180 24.36 -5.07 -16.83
N THR A 181 23.07 -5.32 -16.88
CA THR A 181 22.15 -4.82 -17.93
C THR A 181 22.08 -3.29 -17.93
N GLN A 182 22.11 -2.68 -16.77
CA GLN A 182 22.03 -1.22 -16.61
C GLN A 182 23.36 -0.55 -16.96
N ILE A 183 24.48 -1.18 -16.62
CA ILE A 183 25.81 -0.74 -17.03
C ILE A 183 25.94 -0.79 -18.56
N ALA A 184 25.49 -1.89 -19.20
CA ALA A 184 25.48 -2.02 -20.65
C ALA A 184 24.54 -0.98 -21.30
N LYS A 185 23.36 -0.71 -20.73
CA LYS A 185 22.42 0.31 -21.22
C LYS A 185 22.99 1.72 -21.11
N ASN A 186 23.68 2.03 -20.03
CA ASN A 186 24.38 3.30 -19.84
C ASN A 186 25.54 3.46 -20.83
N MET A 187 26.35 2.42 -21.05
CA MET A 187 27.40 2.43 -22.08
C MET A 187 26.85 2.69 -23.49
N ILE A 188 25.71 2.06 -23.83
CA ILE A 188 25.03 2.29 -25.12
C ILE A 188 24.55 3.73 -25.19
N ARG A 189 23.90 4.24 -24.15
CA ARG A 189 23.40 5.62 -24.10
C ARG A 189 24.51 6.67 -24.24
N ASP A 190 25.64 6.45 -23.58
CA ASP A 190 26.76 7.39 -23.57
C ASP A 190 27.50 7.41 -24.92
N ASN A 191 27.54 6.28 -25.64
CA ASN A 191 28.24 6.16 -26.94
C ASN A 191 27.36 6.41 -28.16
N PHE A 192 26.04 6.17 -28.07
CA PHE A 192 25.13 6.20 -29.24
C PHE A 192 23.98 7.22 -29.14
N SER A 193 23.97 8.08 -28.13
CA SER A 193 22.87 8.99 -27.79
C SER A 193 21.53 8.26 -27.61
N SER A 194 20.70 8.74 -26.70
CA SER A 194 19.37 8.16 -26.49
C SER A 194 18.44 8.58 -27.61
N THR A 195 18.20 7.73 -28.57
CA THR A 195 17.07 7.86 -29.49
C THR A 195 15.79 7.53 -28.76
N ASN A 196 14.95 8.54 -28.55
CA ASN A 196 13.56 8.29 -28.13
C ASN A 196 12.86 7.59 -29.28
N MET A 197 12.56 6.30 -29.12
CA MET A 197 11.70 5.61 -30.06
C MET A 197 10.27 6.13 -29.92
N LEU A 198 9.84 6.94 -30.86
CA LEU A 198 8.44 7.31 -31.06
C LEU A 198 7.82 6.26 -31.99
N ALA A 199 6.90 5.47 -31.46
CA ALA A 199 6.09 4.58 -32.30
C ALA A 199 4.84 5.35 -32.76
N LEU A 200 4.80 5.73 -34.02
CA LEU A 200 3.61 6.28 -34.62
C LEU A 200 2.69 5.13 -35.07
N MET A 201 1.53 5.00 -34.43
CA MET A 201 0.50 4.04 -34.86
C MET A 201 -0.38 4.68 -35.91
N VAL A 202 -0.27 4.21 -37.12
CA VAL A 202 -1.14 4.62 -38.27
C VAL A 202 -2.15 3.51 -38.53
N PRO A 203 -3.45 3.82 -38.84
CA PRO A 203 -4.43 2.79 -39.18
C PRO A 203 -3.94 2.01 -40.39
N ALA A 204 -3.83 0.69 -40.25
CA ALA A 204 -3.37 -0.19 -41.32
C ALA A 204 -4.33 -0.15 -42.56
N GLY A 205 -3.80 0.02 -43.74
CA GLY A 205 -4.54 -0.16 -44.99
C GLY A 205 -4.64 1.05 -45.92
N ASP A 206 -4.05 2.20 -45.58
CA ASP A 206 -4.07 3.40 -46.45
C ASP A 206 -2.64 3.91 -46.67
N TYR A 207 -1.90 3.25 -47.57
CA TYR A 207 -0.49 3.54 -47.83
C TYR A 207 -0.22 4.98 -48.29
N GLU A 208 -1.19 5.65 -48.95
CA GLU A 208 -1.03 7.04 -49.37
C GLU A 208 -1.04 8.01 -48.19
N LYS A 209 -1.91 7.77 -47.18
CA LYS A 209 -1.95 8.56 -45.94
C LYS A 209 -0.74 8.29 -45.05
N GLU A 210 -0.28 7.03 -45.01
CA GLU A 210 0.95 6.67 -44.28
C GLU A 210 2.16 7.40 -44.85
N ALA A 211 2.30 7.41 -46.20
CA ALA A 211 3.39 8.12 -46.87
C ALA A 211 3.32 9.64 -46.69
N ALA A 212 2.13 10.22 -46.69
CA ALA A 212 1.93 11.65 -46.44
C ALA A 212 2.34 12.06 -45.02
N ILE A 213 1.95 11.27 -43.99
CA ILE A 213 2.31 11.51 -42.61
C ILE A 213 3.83 11.35 -42.37
N LEU A 214 4.45 10.35 -43.01
CA LEU A 214 5.90 10.15 -42.96
C LEU A 214 6.69 11.27 -43.63
N SER A 215 6.16 11.84 -44.71
CA SER A 215 6.80 12.97 -45.41
C SER A 215 6.68 14.29 -44.64
N ASP A 216 5.66 14.43 -43.79
CA ASP A 216 5.44 15.63 -42.97
C ASP A 216 6.31 15.63 -41.70
N LEU A 217 6.86 14.48 -41.31
CA LEU A 217 7.69 14.28 -40.12
C LEU A 217 9.20 14.29 -40.40
N GLY A 218 9.63 14.29 -41.64
CA GLY A 218 11.04 14.37 -42.10
C GLY A 218 11.43 15.76 -42.53
#